data_db78f4484b7329ef80ef9ea8861d195a
#
_entry.id   db78f4484b7329ef80ef9ea8861d195a
#
_cell.length_a   1.000
_cell.length_b   1.000
_cell.length_c   1.000
_cell.angle_alpha   90.00
_cell.angle_beta   90.00
_cell.angle_gamma   90.00
#
_symmetry.space_group_name_H-M   'P 1'
#
loop_
_entity.id
_entity.type
_entity.pdbx_description
1 polymer ?
#
loop_
_entity_poly.entity_id
_entity_poly.type
_entity_poly.pdbx_seq_one_letter_code
_entity_poly.pdbx_strand_id
1 'polypeptide(L)'
;MTEMLETVEIETGPNPAWSVVWLHGLGADGHDFEPVVAEFDLPEGVRFVFPHAPVRPVTINGGYPMRAWYDIVSLDRGGPEDEAGISASADQVRRLMEIEADRGTPANRLIIAGFSQGGA
;
A
#
# COMPACT_ATOMS: atom_id res chain seq x y z
N MET A 1 -16.48 5.63 9.14
CA MET A 1 -15.54 6.45 8.33
C MET A 1 -14.21 5.74 8.21
N THR A 2 -13.69 5.61 7.01
CA THR A 2 -12.41 4.97 6.79
C THR A 2 -11.27 5.90 7.21
N GLU A 3 -10.39 5.38 8.07
CA GLU A 3 -9.22 6.14 8.51
C GLU A 3 -8.23 6.32 7.36
N MET A 4 -7.64 7.50 7.26
CA MET A 4 -6.64 7.82 6.26
C MET A 4 -5.29 7.24 6.68
N LEU A 5 -4.62 6.54 5.76
CA LEU A 5 -3.27 6.06 5.98
C LEU A 5 -2.26 7.20 5.80
N GLU A 6 -1.23 7.22 6.62
CA GLU A 6 -0.08 8.07 6.39
C GLU A 6 0.72 7.51 5.21
N THR A 7 1.27 8.39 4.39
CA THR A 7 1.97 8.01 3.16
C THR A 7 3.32 8.68 3.04
N VAL A 8 4.24 7.99 2.34
CA VAL A 8 5.44 8.60 1.78
C VAL A 8 5.17 8.85 0.31
N GLU A 9 5.45 10.05 -0.19
CA GLU A 9 5.20 10.38 -1.59
C GLU A 9 6.46 10.87 -2.28
N ILE A 10 6.68 10.39 -3.51
CA ILE A 10 7.79 10.81 -4.35
C ILE A 10 7.26 11.11 -5.74
N GLU A 11 7.55 12.30 -6.25
CA GLU A 11 7.19 12.67 -7.61
C GLU A 11 8.45 12.72 -8.45
N THR A 12 8.44 12.04 -9.61
CA THR A 12 9.60 11.98 -10.51
C THR A 12 9.68 13.17 -11.45
N GLY A 13 8.66 14.03 -11.47
CA GLY A 13 8.63 15.23 -12.28
C GLY A 13 7.45 16.12 -11.92
N PRO A 14 7.39 17.36 -12.42
CA PRO A 14 6.28 18.25 -12.14
C PRO A 14 5.00 17.78 -12.84
N ASN A 15 3.86 18.07 -12.23
CA ASN A 15 2.54 17.71 -12.78
C ASN A 15 2.48 16.24 -13.22
N PRO A 16 2.67 15.28 -12.29
CA PRO A 16 2.73 13.88 -12.66
C PRO A 16 1.44 13.44 -13.37
N ALA A 17 1.62 12.71 -14.48
CA ALA A 17 0.51 12.20 -15.29
C ALA A 17 -0.01 10.86 -14.77
N TRP A 18 0.80 10.13 -14.00
CA TRP A 18 0.51 8.81 -13.48
C TRP A 18 0.67 8.78 -11.98
N SER A 19 -0.06 7.90 -11.31
CA SER A 19 0.13 7.61 -9.90
C SER A 19 0.31 6.11 -9.70
N VAL A 20 1.25 5.74 -8.82
CA VAL A 20 1.47 4.36 -8.42
C VAL A 20 1.30 4.30 -6.90
N VAL A 21 0.30 3.55 -6.45
CA VAL A 21 0.12 3.24 -5.03
C VAL A 21 0.80 1.90 -4.79
N TRP A 22 1.85 1.90 -3.98
CA TRP A 22 2.70 0.73 -3.77
C TRP A 22 2.61 0.26 -2.32
N LEU A 23 2.15 -0.96 -2.11
CA LEU A 23 1.88 -1.54 -0.80
C LEU A 23 3.05 -2.43 -0.36
N HIS A 24 3.67 -2.10 0.78
CA HIS A 24 4.81 -2.83 1.32
C HIS A 24 4.41 -4.20 1.90
N GLY A 25 5.40 -5.03 2.20
CA GLY A 25 5.18 -6.33 2.81
C GLY A 25 4.99 -6.26 4.33
N LEU A 26 4.71 -7.42 4.92
CA LEU A 26 4.50 -7.56 6.35
C LEU A 26 5.72 -7.09 7.15
N GLY A 27 5.50 -6.25 8.14
CA GLY A 27 6.54 -5.75 9.03
C GLY A 27 7.42 -4.64 8.45
N ALA A 28 7.27 -4.31 7.16
CA ALA A 28 7.93 -3.18 6.53
C ALA A 28 7.11 -1.91 6.73
N ASP A 29 7.42 -0.87 6.00
CA ASP A 29 6.64 0.37 5.98
C ASP A 29 6.73 1.03 4.60
N GLY A 30 6.15 2.22 4.46
CA GLY A 30 6.14 2.94 3.19
C GLY A 30 7.52 3.34 2.67
N HIS A 31 8.55 3.32 3.50
CA HIS A 31 9.92 3.64 3.08
C HIS A 31 10.65 2.48 2.40
N ASP A 32 10.09 1.26 2.46
CA ASP A 32 10.77 0.05 2.00
C ASP A 32 11.20 0.12 0.54
N PHE A 33 10.32 0.59 -0.34
CA PHE A 33 10.62 0.70 -1.77
C PHE A 33 10.97 2.11 -2.23
N GLU A 34 11.09 3.05 -1.32
CA GLU A 34 11.44 4.43 -1.65
C GLU A 34 12.74 4.53 -2.48
N PRO A 35 13.83 3.82 -2.13
CA PRO A 35 15.05 3.88 -2.92
C PRO A 35 14.92 3.32 -4.34
N VAL A 36 13.94 2.47 -4.58
CA VAL A 36 13.74 1.83 -5.89
C VAL A 36 13.29 2.83 -6.94
N VAL A 37 12.61 3.90 -6.54
CA VAL A 37 12.10 4.92 -7.47
C VAL A 37 13.24 5.51 -8.31
N ALA A 38 14.41 5.74 -7.72
CA ALA A 38 15.56 6.30 -8.41
C ALA A 38 16.11 5.37 -9.51
N GLU A 39 15.76 4.07 -9.46
CA GLU A 39 16.20 3.09 -10.45
C GLU A 39 15.32 3.07 -11.69
N PHE A 40 14.14 3.71 -11.64
CA PHE A 40 13.24 3.77 -12.78
C PHE A 40 13.63 4.92 -13.71
N ASP A 41 13.70 4.62 -14.99
CA ASP A 41 13.86 5.62 -16.05
C ASP A 41 12.52 5.81 -16.74
N LEU A 42 11.73 6.75 -16.23
CA LEU A 42 10.35 6.93 -16.66
C LEU A 42 10.23 8.15 -17.58
N PRO A 43 9.58 7.99 -18.75
CA PRO A 43 9.45 9.09 -19.72
C PRO A 43 8.48 10.18 -19.27
N GLU A 44 7.56 9.90 -18.37
CA GLU A 44 6.59 10.86 -17.85
C GLU A 44 6.72 10.95 -16.34
N GLY A 45 6.26 12.09 -15.79
CA GLY A 45 6.20 12.27 -14.33
C GLY A 45 5.23 11.30 -13.69
N VAL A 46 5.67 10.68 -12.60
CA VAL A 46 4.88 9.71 -11.84
C VAL A 46 4.92 10.09 -10.36
N ARG A 47 3.77 10.06 -9.72
CA ARG A 47 3.68 10.17 -8.26
C ARG A 47 3.63 8.77 -7.68
N PHE A 48 4.65 8.43 -6.90
CA PHE A 48 4.66 7.19 -6.12
C PHE A 48 4.10 7.49 -4.74
N VAL A 49 3.06 6.75 -4.36
CA VAL A 49 2.42 6.85 -3.05
C VAL A 49 2.70 5.55 -2.31
N PHE A 50 3.45 5.63 -1.22
CA PHE A 50 3.82 4.48 -0.40
C PHE A 50 3.10 4.61 0.96
N PRO A 51 1.90 4.04 1.11
CA PRO A 51 1.20 4.12 2.39
C PRO A 51 1.84 3.20 3.42
N HIS A 52 1.79 3.63 4.69
CA HIS A 52 2.13 2.79 5.82
C HIS A 52 0.92 1.98 6.22
N ALA A 53 1.05 0.65 6.30
CA ALA A 53 -0.01 -0.17 6.84
C ALA A 53 -0.23 0.15 8.33
N PRO A 54 -1.45 -0.04 8.85
CA PRO A 54 -1.68 0.12 10.29
C PRO A 54 -0.84 -0.85 11.10
N VAL A 55 -0.45 -0.44 12.31
CA VAL A 55 0.19 -1.34 13.27
C VAL A 55 -0.90 -2.19 13.92
N ARG A 56 -0.72 -3.50 13.88
CA ARG A 56 -1.65 -4.45 14.51
C ARG A 56 -0.91 -5.66 15.04
N PRO A 57 -1.47 -6.36 16.04
CA PRO A 57 -0.90 -7.63 16.47
C PRO A 57 -0.97 -8.66 15.34
N VAL A 58 0.13 -9.39 15.12
CA VAL A 58 0.17 -10.45 14.10
C VAL A 58 0.23 -11.81 14.80
N THR A 59 -0.84 -12.56 14.68
CA THR A 59 -1.06 -13.79 15.46
C THR A 59 0.04 -14.83 15.26
N ILE A 60 0.46 -15.06 14.01
CA ILE A 60 1.50 -16.05 13.70
C ILE A 60 2.86 -15.69 14.33
N ASN A 61 3.07 -14.44 14.66
CA ASN A 61 4.28 -13.95 15.32
C ASN A 61 4.05 -13.71 16.82
N GLY A 62 3.20 -14.51 17.43
CA GLY A 62 2.92 -14.41 18.86
C GLY A 62 2.14 -13.18 19.28
N GLY A 63 1.46 -12.52 18.34
CA GLY A 63 0.72 -11.30 18.62
C GLY A 63 1.59 -10.04 18.65
N TYR A 64 2.85 -10.13 18.20
CA TYR A 64 3.75 -8.98 18.21
C TYR A 64 3.21 -7.89 17.26
N PRO A 65 3.09 -6.63 17.72
CA PRO A 65 2.59 -5.55 16.89
C PRO A 65 3.57 -5.18 15.77
N MET A 66 3.07 -5.06 14.55
CA MET A 66 3.87 -4.62 13.41
C MET A 66 2.95 -4.06 12.32
N ARG A 67 3.53 -3.34 11.35
CA ARG A 67 2.80 -2.88 10.19
C ARG A 67 2.30 -4.08 9.40
N ALA A 68 0.99 -4.19 9.24
CA ALA A 68 0.38 -5.31 8.54
C ALA A 68 -0.94 -4.86 7.89
N TRP A 69 -1.17 -5.34 6.67
CA TRP A 69 -2.42 -5.05 5.97
C TRP A 69 -3.58 -5.86 6.52
N TYR A 70 -3.28 -7.05 7.03
CA TYR A 70 -4.25 -7.92 7.71
C TYR A 70 -3.50 -8.87 8.65
N ASP A 71 -4.21 -9.49 9.57
CA ASP A 71 -3.61 -10.46 10.49
C ASP A 71 -3.34 -11.78 9.75
N ILE A 72 -2.20 -12.41 10.06
CA ILE A 72 -1.86 -13.74 9.58
C ILE A 72 -1.96 -14.71 10.75
N VAL A 73 -2.93 -15.62 10.68
CA VAL A 73 -3.18 -16.61 11.72
C VAL A 73 -2.39 -17.89 11.42
N SER A 74 -2.27 -18.25 10.14
CA SER A 74 -1.60 -19.46 9.70
C SER A 74 -1.02 -19.26 8.32
N LEU A 75 0.10 -19.95 8.03
CA LEU A 75 0.69 -19.98 6.68
C LEU A 75 0.14 -21.14 5.86
N ASP A 76 -0.72 -21.99 6.46
CA ASP A 76 -1.31 -23.11 5.75
C ASP A 76 -2.37 -22.65 4.77
N ARG A 77 -2.35 -23.23 3.56
CA ARG A 77 -3.39 -22.99 2.56
C ARG A 77 -4.72 -23.51 3.07
N GLY A 78 -5.77 -22.70 2.92
CA GLY A 78 -7.10 -23.05 3.39
C GLY A 78 -7.30 -22.89 4.89
N GLY A 79 -6.29 -22.34 5.60
CA GLY A 79 -6.44 -21.96 6.99
C GLY A 79 -7.29 -20.71 7.16
N PRO A 80 -7.56 -20.30 8.41
CA PRO A 80 -8.34 -19.10 8.66
C PRO A 80 -7.71 -17.85 8.07
N GLU A 81 -8.53 -16.97 7.53
CA GLU A 81 -8.11 -15.68 6.97
C GLU A 81 -8.77 -14.53 7.72
N ASP A 82 -8.05 -13.44 7.86
CA ASP A 82 -8.57 -12.21 8.47
C ASP A 82 -9.38 -11.40 7.45
N GLU A 83 -10.59 -11.86 7.17
CA GLU A 83 -11.46 -11.20 6.19
C GLU A 83 -11.76 -9.74 6.55
N ALA A 84 -11.98 -9.47 7.83
CA ALA A 84 -12.26 -8.11 8.29
C ALA A 84 -11.06 -7.18 8.08
N GLY A 85 -9.85 -7.65 8.36
CA GLY A 85 -8.63 -6.89 8.15
C GLY A 85 -8.35 -6.63 6.67
N ILE A 86 -8.55 -7.65 5.84
CA ILE A 86 -8.39 -7.52 4.38
C ILE A 86 -9.39 -6.49 3.84
N SER A 87 -10.65 -6.57 4.26
CA SER A 87 -11.70 -5.65 3.83
C SER A 87 -11.41 -4.20 4.27
N ALA A 88 -10.96 -4.02 5.50
CA ALA A 88 -10.60 -2.71 6.03
C ALA A 88 -9.44 -2.09 5.25
N SER A 89 -8.40 -2.89 4.96
CA SER A 89 -7.26 -2.43 4.15
C SER A 89 -7.68 -2.09 2.73
N ALA A 90 -8.55 -2.89 2.13
CA ALA A 90 -9.07 -2.60 0.79
C ALA A 90 -9.81 -1.26 0.77
N ASP A 91 -10.59 -0.95 1.79
CA ASP A 91 -11.28 0.34 1.91
C ASP A 91 -10.29 1.50 2.05
N GLN A 92 -9.23 1.31 2.82
CA GLN A 92 -8.18 2.33 3.00
C GLN A 92 -7.45 2.59 1.67
N VAL A 93 -7.13 1.54 0.91
CA VAL A 93 -6.49 1.68 -0.40
C VAL A 93 -7.44 2.36 -1.38
N ARG A 94 -8.73 2.00 -1.37
CA ARG A 94 -9.73 2.66 -2.21
C ARG A 94 -9.78 4.17 -1.92
N ARG A 95 -9.68 4.55 -0.65
CA ARG A 95 -9.65 5.97 -0.29
C ARG A 95 -8.45 6.69 -0.88
N LEU A 96 -7.27 6.04 -0.90
CA LEU A 96 -6.08 6.60 -1.56
C LEU A 96 -6.31 6.77 -3.06
N MET A 97 -6.98 5.83 -3.70
CA MET A 97 -7.33 5.93 -5.12
C MET A 97 -8.25 7.13 -5.38
N GLU A 98 -9.23 7.36 -4.52
CA GLU A 98 -10.14 8.51 -4.62
C GLU A 98 -9.37 9.83 -4.48
N ILE A 99 -8.40 9.88 -3.56
CA ILE A 99 -7.54 11.05 -3.37
C ILE A 99 -6.75 11.33 -4.64
N GLU A 100 -6.19 10.30 -5.28
CA GLU A 100 -5.43 10.48 -6.52
C GLU A 100 -6.35 10.95 -7.66
N ALA A 101 -7.58 10.47 -7.72
CA ALA A 101 -8.56 10.96 -8.69
C ALA A 101 -8.85 12.45 -8.45
N ASP A 102 -9.03 12.86 -7.21
CA ASP A 102 -9.27 14.26 -6.83
C ASP A 102 -8.06 15.14 -7.16
N ARG A 103 -6.85 14.57 -7.13
CA ARG A 103 -5.59 15.27 -7.49
C ARG A 103 -5.36 15.33 -9.00
N GLY A 104 -6.26 14.73 -9.79
CA GLY A 104 -6.22 14.79 -11.25
C GLY A 104 -5.69 13.54 -11.96
N THR A 105 -5.45 12.45 -11.24
CA THR A 105 -5.02 11.19 -11.86
C THR A 105 -6.25 10.31 -12.12
N PRO A 106 -6.65 10.14 -13.39
CA PRO A 106 -7.80 9.28 -13.69
C PRO A 106 -7.47 7.81 -13.48
N ALA A 107 -8.53 6.99 -13.34
CA ALA A 107 -8.38 5.56 -13.04
C ALA A 107 -7.51 4.82 -14.06
N ASN A 108 -7.53 5.22 -15.34
CA ASN A 108 -6.73 4.58 -16.37
C ASN A 108 -5.24 4.99 -16.35
N ARG A 109 -4.85 5.84 -15.41
CA ARG A 109 -3.46 6.23 -15.17
C ARG A 109 -3.03 5.97 -13.73
N LEU A 110 -3.77 5.13 -13.03
CA LEU A 110 -3.49 4.74 -11.65
C LEU A 110 -3.07 3.27 -11.64
N ILE A 111 -1.93 3.00 -11.03
CA ILE A 111 -1.40 1.64 -10.88
C ILE A 111 -1.38 1.30 -9.41
N ILE A 112 -1.87 0.11 -9.07
CA ILE A 112 -1.73 -0.44 -7.72
C ILE A 112 -0.69 -1.56 -7.80
N ALA A 113 0.35 -1.44 -7.01
CA ALA A 113 1.41 -2.43 -6.92
C ALA A 113 1.54 -2.91 -5.49
N GLY A 114 2.01 -4.13 -5.29
CA GLY A 114 2.20 -4.66 -3.96
C GLY A 114 3.28 -5.70 -3.92
N PHE A 115 3.96 -5.79 -2.77
CA PHE A 115 5.00 -6.77 -2.53
C PHE A 115 4.58 -7.66 -1.36
N SER A 116 4.66 -8.99 -1.54
CA SER A 116 4.34 -9.98 -0.50
C SER A 116 2.92 -9.77 0.03
N GLN A 117 2.72 -9.50 1.33
CA GLN A 117 1.40 -9.25 1.90
C GLN A 117 0.67 -8.09 1.21
N GLY A 118 1.40 -7.04 0.83
CA GLY A 118 0.80 -5.90 0.12
C GLY A 118 0.26 -6.27 -1.26
N GLY A 119 0.76 -7.36 -1.85
CA GLY A 119 0.31 -7.84 -3.16
C GLY A 119 -0.80 -8.87 -3.09
N ALA A 120 -1.15 -9.31 -1.90
CA ALA A 120 -2.13 -10.37 -1.72
C ALA A 120 -3.58 -9.89 -1.91
#